data_1264d8dde2148e32284d0111ee83dbc9
#
_entry.id   1264d8dde2148e32284d0111ee83dbc9
#
_cell.length_a   1.000
_cell.length_b   1.000
_cell.length_c   1.000
_cell.angle_alpha   90.00
_cell.angle_beta   90.00
_cell.angle_gamma   90.00
#
_symmetry.space_group_name_H-M   'P 1'
#
loop_
_entity.id
_entity.type
_entity.pdbx_description
1 polymer ?
#
loop_
_entity_poly.entity_id
_entity_poly.type
_entity_poly.pdbx_seq_one_letter_code
_entity_poly.pdbx_strand_id
1 'polypeptide(L)'
;MAKALGFTYIANRFYSAGVPKVRAQKYVLNKYFQGEPKKSDFQIIEEELSVLKDGEILTEAEFLSVDPYMRAYMIGYKLPTDMIGGQVAKIIASRNKKFPEGKYVAGSFGWRTHTICNPSLPPKIGFLPTTLLPDISPHPVSLGLGILGMPGNTAHFGLKEICQAKPGETIVITGAAGAVGSHVGQIAKAIGCRVVGFAGSDEKCEYLEKDLGFDRAFNYKTANIKLALKDGAPKRVDCYFDNVGGEISTTIMNFMNYYGRVAVCGSISSYNDDKLPKVTILQPAIVFKELKVEGFLVNRWIDRWDEGINANLKLLREGKLKYNEKIYHGFDNMVDALVGMLRGENTGKAVVKVK
;
A
#
# COMPACT_ATOMS: atom_id res chain seq x y z
N MET A 1 -22.79 29.30 29.01
CA MET A 1 -21.91 28.24 29.55
C MET A 1 -22.62 26.89 29.75
N ALA A 2 -23.45 26.41 28.81
CA ALA A 2 -24.25 25.19 29.02
C ALA A 2 -24.22 24.18 27.85
N LYS A 3 -23.25 24.28 26.93
CA LYS A 3 -23.14 23.35 25.77
C LYS A 3 -21.89 22.45 25.77
N ALA A 4 -20.99 22.58 26.73
CA ALA A 4 -19.74 21.74 26.78
C ALA A 4 -19.89 20.47 27.66
N LEU A 5 -20.97 20.35 28.46
CA LEU A 5 -21.18 19.23 29.38
C LEU A 5 -21.92 18.03 28.78
N GLY A 6 -22.49 18.17 27.59
CA GLY A 6 -23.31 17.10 26.98
C GLY A 6 -22.49 16.00 26.30
N PHE A 7 -21.32 16.30 25.76
CA PHE A 7 -20.51 15.32 24.96
C PHE A 7 -19.66 14.38 25.83
N THR A 8 -19.20 14.84 26.97
CA THR A 8 -18.40 14.00 27.89
C THR A 8 -19.26 12.95 28.61
N TYR A 9 -20.56 13.20 28.73
CA TYR A 9 -21.48 12.29 29.42
C TYR A 9 -21.95 11.11 28.55
N ILE A 10 -21.89 11.23 27.22
CA ILE A 10 -22.28 10.16 26.30
C ILE A 10 -21.15 9.13 26.16
N ALA A 11 -19.91 9.53 26.11
CA ALA A 11 -18.77 8.63 25.96
C ALA A 11 -18.58 7.69 27.17
N ASN A 12 -18.80 8.18 28.40
CA ASN A 12 -18.71 7.36 29.61
C ASN A 12 -19.87 6.38 29.82
N ARG A 13 -20.99 6.55 29.09
CA ARG A 13 -22.15 5.67 29.21
C ARG A 13 -22.02 4.35 28.45
N PHE A 14 -21.12 4.28 27.47
CA PHE A 14 -21.01 3.12 26.59
C PHE A 14 -20.26 1.92 27.19
N TYR A 15 -19.65 2.04 28.39
CA TYR A 15 -18.81 0.98 28.97
C TYR A 15 -19.07 0.64 30.43
N SER A 16 -20.20 1.12 31.02
CA SER A 16 -20.72 0.62 32.28
C SER A 16 -21.65 -0.60 32.05
N ALA A 17 -21.74 -1.50 33.01
CA ALA A 17 -22.58 -2.68 32.92
C ALA A 17 -24.00 -2.32 32.46
N GLY A 18 -24.42 -2.80 31.28
CA GLY A 18 -25.75 -2.54 30.70
C GLY A 18 -25.77 -1.82 29.34
N VAL A 19 -24.62 -1.49 28.72
CA VAL A 19 -24.54 -0.82 27.41
C VAL A 19 -24.53 -1.86 26.27
N PRO A 20 -25.26 -1.59 25.16
CA PRO A 20 -25.27 -2.48 24.03
C PRO A 20 -23.83 -2.71 23.51
N LYS A 21 -23.44 -3.96 23.39
CA LYS A 21 -22.16 -4.34 22.80
C LYS A 21 -22.11 -3.86 21.36
N VAL A 22 -20.97 -3.33 20.93
CA VAL A 22 -20.77 -2.90 19.55
C VAL A 22 -20.76 -4.13 18.65
N ARG A 23 -21.61 -4.14 17.62
CA ARG A 23 -21.60 -5.16 16.56
C ARG A 23 -20.61 -4.75 15.49
N ALA A 24 -19.71 -5.64 15.16
CA ALA A 24 -18.73 -5.49 14.09
C ALA A 24 -19.01 -6.51 12.99
N GLN A 25 -18.80 -6.12 11.76
CA GLN A 25 -18.73 -7.02 10.61
C GLN A 25 -17.27 -7.24 10.22
N LYS A 26 -16.95 -8.46 9.77
CA LYS A 26 -15.63 -8.80 9.27
C LYS A 26 -15.70 -9.79 8.12
N TYR A 27 -14.74 -9.71 7.21
CA TYR A 27 -14.54 -10.72 6.18
C TYR A 27 -13.64 -11.84 6.69
N VAL A 28 -14.10 -13.07 6.49
CA VAL A 28 -13.36 -14.30 6.76
C VAL A 28 -13.09 -14.99 5.42
N LEU A 29 -11.84 -15.36 5.18
CA LEU A 29 -11.46 -16.19 4.04
C LEU A 29 -11.67 -17.67 4.41
N ASN A 30 -12.49 -18.36 3.65
CA ASN A 30 -12.85 -19.78 3.87
C ASN A 30 -12.12 -20.72 2.93
N LYS A 31 -11.65 -20.24 1.78
CA LYS A 31 -10.98 -21.04 0.75
C LYS A 31 -9.74 -20.32 0.26
N TYR A 32 -8.66 -21.07 -0.02
CA TYR A 32 -7.52 -20.49 -0.72
C TYR A 32 -7.92 -20.07 -2.14
N PHE A 33 -7.39 -18.95 -2.56
CA PHE A 33 -7.65 -18.43 -3.89
C PHE A 33 -7.13 -19.39 -4.97
N GLN A 34 -7.97 -19.66 -5.97
CA GLN A 34 -7.62 -20.36 -7.20
C GLN A 34 -7.79 -19.38 -8.35
N GLY A 35 -6.67 -18.95 -8.94
CA GLY A 35 -6.67 -17.84 -9.87
C GLY A 35 -7.05 -16.51 -9.18
N GLU A 36 -7.94 -15.75 -9.80
CA GLU A 36 -8.44 -14.49 -9.28
C GLU A 36 -9.39 -14.71 -8.08
N PRO A 37 -9.32 -13.88 -7.02
CA PRO A 37 -10.24 -13.94 -5.87
C PRO A 37 -11.70 -13.81 -6.29
N LYS A 38 -12.60 -14.55 -5.63
CA LYS A 38 -14.04 -14.54 -5.89
C LYS A 38 -14.81 -14.25 -4.61
N LYS A 39 -15.99 -13.65 -4.72
CA LYS A 39 -16.87 -13.41 -3.56
C LYS A 39 -17.17 -14.69 -2.77
N SER A 40 -17.26 -15.83 -3.45
CA SER A 40 -17.49 -17.14 -2.83
C SER A 40 -16.33 -17.69 -2.00
N ASP A 41 -15.15 -17.05 -2.04
CA ASP A 41 -14.01 -17.44 -1.21
C ASP A 41 -14.14 -16.84 0.20
N PHE A 42 -15.02 -15.86 0.36
CA PHE A 42 -15.20 -15.07 1.59
C PHE A 42 -16.57 -15.27 2.21
N GLN A 43 -16.65 -14.97 3.51
CA GLN A 43 -17.88 -14.84 4.26
C GLN A 43 -17.81 -13.58 5.12
N ILE A 44 -18.91 -12.82 5.16
CA ILE A 44 -19.06 -11.73 6.15
C ILE A 44 -19.66 -12.34 7.41
N ILE A 45 -18.99 -12.11 8.55
CA ILE A 45 -19.42 -12.57 9.87
C ILE A 45 -19.68 -11.35 10.74
N GLU A 46 -20.79 -11.36 11.47
CA GLU A 46 -21.07 -10.41 12.54
C GLU A 46 -20.52 -10.95 13.86
N GLU A 47 -19.90 -10.07 14.63
CA GLU A 47 -19.43 -10.40 15.98
C GLU A 47 -19.79 -9.28 16.97
N GLU A 48 -20.05 -9.65 18.21
CA GLU A 48 -20.17 -8.69 19.30
C GLU A 48 -18.81 -8.45 19.93
N LEU A 49 -18.40 -7.18 19.97
CA LEU A 49 -17.13 -6.81 20.59
C LEU A 49 -17.26 -6.78 22.12
N SER A 50 -16.21 -7.20 22.80
CA SER A 50 -16.11 -7.21 24.26
C SER A 50 -15.99 -5.79 24.83
N VAL A 51 -16.08 -5.67 26.17
CA VAL A 51 -15.77 -4.42 26.86
C VAL A 51 -14.29 -4.12 26.80
N LEU A 52 -13.93 -2.84 26.64
CA LEU A 52 -12.53 -2.40 26.62
C LEU A 52 -11.81 -2.67 27.94
N LYS A 53 -10.61 -3.23 27.84
CA LYS A 53 -9.66 -3.39 28.94
C LYS A 53 -8.70 -2.19 28.99
N ASP A 54 -7.97 -2.07 30.09
CA ASP A 54 -6.95 -1.01 30.24
C ASP A 54 -5.88 -1.14 29.14
N GLY A 55 -5.50 -0.01 28.56
CA GLY A 55 -4.59 0.08 27.43
C GLY A 55 -5.22 -0.17 26.04
N GLU A 56 -6.49 -0.60 25.97
CA GLU A 56 -7.18 -0.85 24.71
C GLU A 56 -7.90 0.39 24.18
N ILE A 57 -8.12 0.38 22.87
CA ILE A 57 -8.96 1.32 22.13
C ILE A 57 -10.01 0.58 21.32
N LEU A 58 -11.16 1.20 21.10
CA LEU A 58 -12.16 0.79 20.12
C LEU A 58 -12.11 1.76 18.95
N THR A 59 -11.97 1.21 17.76
CA THR A 59 -11.92 1.98 16.52
C THR A 59 -13.06 1.61 15.58
N GLU A 60 -13.55 2.59 14.84
CA GLU A 60 -14.48 2.45 13.71
C GLU A 60 -13.72 2.72 12.42
N ALA A 61 -13.73 1.76 11.49
CA ALA A 61 -13.05 1.88 10.21
C ALA A 61 -13.71 2.99 9.37
N GLU A 62 -12.90 3.92 8.86
CA GLU A 62 -13.34 4.91 7.88
C GLU A 62 -12.92 4.51 6.47
N PHE A 63 -11.65 4.10 6.32
CA PHE A 63 -11.12 3.57 5.06
C PHE A 63 -10.39 2.25 5.28
N LEU A 64 -10.60 1.33 4.34
CA LEU A 64 -9.93 0.04 4.26
C LEU A 64 -9.02 0.00 3.03
N SER A 65 -7.83 -0.56 3.20
CA SER A 65 -6.89 -0.74 2.11
C SER A 65 -7.20 -2.00 1.32
N VAL A 66 -6.97 -1.96 0.00
CA VAL A 66 -6.79 -3.14 -0.83
C VAL A 66 -5.42 -3.05 -1.50
N ASP A 67 -4.62 -4.11 -1.34
CA ASP A 67 -3.22 -4.18 -1.77
C ASP A 67 -2.90 -5.53 -2.40
N PRO A 68 -1.98 -5.60 -3.38
CA PRO A 68 -1.64 -6.86 -4.06
C PRO A 68 -1.16 -7.97 -3.14
N TYR A 69 -0.44 -7.64 -2.06
CA TYR A 69 0.06 -8.63 -1.09
C TYR A 69 -1.07 -9.45 -0.44
N MET A 70 -2.27 -8.88 -0.34
CA MET A 70 -3.44 -9.58 0.23
C MET A 70 -3.79 -10.85 -0.54
N ARG A 71 -3.53 -10.88 -1.87
CA ARG A 71 -3.69 -12.10 -2.66
C ARG A 71 -2.58 -13.10 -2.39
N ALA A 72 -1.33 -12.63 -2.37
CA ALA A 72 -0.16 -13.49 -2.27
C ALA A 72 0.04 -14.09 -0.87
N TYR A 73 -0.20 -13.31 0.20
CA TYR A 73 0.16 -13.73 1.56
C TYR A 73 -0.86 -14.64 2.21
N MET A 74 -2.13 -14.64 1.75
CA MET A 74 -3.17 -15.47 2.36
C MET A 74 -2.89 -16.97 2.29
N ILE A 75 -2.02 -17.42 1.37
CA ILE A 75 -1.57 -18.83 1.33
C ILE A 75 -0.80 -19.26 2.60
N GLY A 76 -0.21 -18.30 3.31
CA GLY A 76 0.51 -18.56 4.57
C GLY A 76 -0.38 -18.66 5.81
N TYR A 77 -1.69 -18.40 5.69
CA TYR A 77 -2.63 -18.44 6.81
C TYR A 77 -3.43 -19.73 6.81
N LYS A 78 -3.64 -20.32 8.02
CA LYS A 78 -4.53 -21.48 8.17
C LYS A 78 -5.98 -21.03 8.07
N LEU A 79 -6.75 -21.64 7.17
CA LEU A 79 -8.17 -21.33 6.98
C LEU A 79 -9.10 -22.10 7.95
N PRO A 80 -10.29 -21.54 8.31
CA PRO A 80 -10.74 -20.20 7.99
C PRO A 80 -9.98 -19.13 8.78
N THR A 81 -9.82 -17.93 8.21
CA THR A 81 -9.10 -16.82 8.86
C THR A 81 -9.68 -15.47 8.50
N ASP A 82 -9.54 -14.50 9.39
CA ASP A 82 -9.89 -13.11 9.08
C ASP A 82 -9.05 -12.61 7.90
N MET A 83 -9.67 -11.84 6.98
CA MET A 83 -8.93 -11.27 5.86
C MET A 83 -7.99 -10.17 6.33
N ILE A 84 -6.73 -10.23 5.89
CA ILE A 84 -5.71 -9.24 6.24
C ILE A 84 -5.98 -7.90 5.56
N GLY A 85 -5.52 -6.80 6.16
CA GLY A 85 -5.58 -5.48 5.53
C GLY A 85 -5.27 -4.35 6.51
N GLY A 86 -4.77 -3.25 5.93
CA GLY A 86 -4.61 -1.98 6.64
C GLY A 86 -5.94 -1.21 6.72
N GLN A 87 -6.08 -0.42 7.76
CA GLN A 87 -7.20 0.52 7.92
C GLN A 87 -6.69 1.88 8.38
N VAL A 88 -7.43 2.92 8.00
CA VAL A 88 -7.53 4.16 8.77
C VAL A 88 -8.87 4.14 9.48
N ALA A 89 -8.81 4.25 10.81
CA ALA A 89 -9.96 4.13 11.66
C ALA A 89 -9.99 5.24 12.71
N LYS A 90 -11.20 5.70 13.05
CA LYS A 90 -11.43 6.69 14.10
C LYS A 90 -11.51 6.01 15.47
N ILE A 91 -10.83 6.52 16.46
CA ILE A 91 -10.95 6.07 17.85
C ILE A 91 -12.28 6.57 18.40
N ILE A 92 -13.22 5.66 18.68
CA ILE A 92 -14.54 5.99 19.18
C ILE A 92 -14.70 5.75 20.68
N ALA A 93 -13.76 4.98 21.29
CA ALA A 93 -13.61 4.88 22.74
C ALA A 93 -12.17 4.47 23.06
N SER A 94 -11.66 4.92 24.22
CA SER A 94 -10.27 4.67 24.61
C SER A 94 -10.10 4.48 26.13
N ARG A 95 -9.32 3.46 26.49
CA ARG A 95 -8.70 3.28 27.80
C ARG A 95 -7.17 3.38 27.73
N ASN A 96 -6.66 4.14 26.73
CA ASN A 96 -5.24 4.38 26.51
C ASN A 96 -4.98 5.89 26.36
N LYS A 97 -4.32 6.50 27.34
CA LYS A 97 -4.04 7.95 27.35
C LYS A 97 -3.24 8.46 26.13
N LYS A 98 -2.42 7.59 25.51
CA LYS A 98 -1.64 7.94 24.31
C LYS A 98 -2.48 7.94 23.03
N PHE A 99 -3.65 7.32 23.05
CA PHE A 99 -4.55 7.17 21.90
C PHE A 99 -5.94 7.74 22.26
N PRO A 100 -6.10 9.07 22.29
CA PRO A 100 -7.34 9.71 22.73
C PRO A 100 -8.49 9.54 21.73
N GLU A 101 -9.71 9.53 22.22
CA GLU A 101 -10.92 9.50 21.41
C GLU A 101 -10.98 10.64 20.40
N GLY A 102 -11.61 10.40 19.25
CA GLY A 102 -11.75 11.34 18.14
C GLY A 102 -10.52 11.43 17.21
N LYS A 103 -9.36 10.89 17.60
CA LYS A 103 -8.18 10.81 16.73
C LYS A 103 -8.29 9.63 15.77
N TYR A 104 -7.52 9.70 14.70
CA TYR A 104 -7.37 8.63 13.73
C TYR A 104 -6.13 7.79 13.98
N VAL A 105 -6.25 6.50 13.71
CA VAL A 105 -5.14 5.55 13.72
C VAL A 105 -5.06 4.85 12.38
N ALA A 106 -3.84 4.48 12.00
CA ALA A 106 -3.58 3.52 10.93
C ALA A 106 -2.99 2.24 11.52
N GLY A 107 -3.33 1.07 10.97
CA GLY A 107 -2.79 -0.20 11.44
C GLY A 107 -3.37 -1.40 10.70
N SER A 108 -2.83 -2.59 11.01
CA SER A 108 -3.34 -3.87 10.49
C SER A 108 -4.50 -4.36 11.37
N PHE A 109 -5.72 -4.07 10.93
CA PHE A 109 -6.93 -4.51 11.64
C PHE A 109 -7.70 -5.58 10.86
N GLY A 110 -7.31 -5.87 9.61
CA GLY A 110 -8.05 -6.75 8.70
C GLY A 110 -9.26 -6.05 8.07
N TRP A 111 -10.05 -6.79 7.31
CA TRP A 111 -11.26 -6.28 6.69
C TRP A 111 -12.43 -6.36 7.68
N ARG A 112 -12.61 -5.32 8.47
CA ARG A 112 -13.66 -5.25 9.48
C ARG A 112 -14.09 -3.82 9.77
N THR A 113 -15.31 -3.66 10.25
CA THR A 113 -15.90 -2.34 10.50
C THR A 113 -15.47 -1.73 11.82
N HIS A 114 -15.26 -2.54 12.86
CA HIS A 114 -14.84 -2.09 14.18
C HIS A 114 -13.77 -3.01 14.75
N THR A 115 -12.86 -2.47 15.54
CA THR A 115 -11.74 -3.21 16.13
C THR A 115 -11.47 -2.79 17.56
N ILE A 116 -11.29 -3.76 18.46
CA ILE A 116 -10.66 -3.53 19.75
C ILE A 116 -9.23 -4.01 19.68
N CYS A 117 -8.28 -3.14 19.97
CA CYS A 117 -6.86 -3.48 20.04
C CYS A 117 -6.14 -2.73 21.16
N ASN A 118 -5.02 -3.30 21.60
CA ASN A 118 -4.04 -2.58 22.41
C ASN A 118 -2.92 -2.12 21.46
N PRO A 119 -2.77 -0.80 21.22
CA PRO A 119 -1.76 -0.27 20.29
C PRO A 119 -0.31 -0.56 20.68
N SER A 120 -0.06 -0.94 21.92
CA SER A 120 1.29 -1.29 22.42
C SER A 120 1.68 -2.74 22.12
N LEU A 121 0.75 -3.54 21.59
CA LEU A 121 0.97 -4.93 21.23
C LEU A 121 1.04 -5.10 19.71
N PRO A 122 1.74 -6.14 19.22
CA PRO A 122 1.69 -6.50 17.80
C PRO A 122 0.26 -6.73 17.33
N PRO A 123 -0.06 -6.45 16.05
CA PRO A 123 -1.38 -6.72 15.51
C PRO A 123 -1.68 -8.23 15.53
N LYS A 124 -2.95 -8.58 15.78
CA LYS A 124 -3.39 -9.98 15.75
C LYS A 124 -3.33 -10.59 14.34
N ILE A 125 -3.41 -9.76 13.33
CA ILE A 125 -3.38 -10.14 11.91
C ILE A 125 -2.64 -9.08 11.10
N GLY A 126 -1.85 -9.50 10.10
CA GLY A 126 -1.01 -8.58 9.35
C GLY A 126 0.28 -8.21 10.08
N PHE A 127 0.90 -7.10 9.75
CA PHE A 127 2.25 -6.74 10.23
C PHE A 127 2.43 -5.26 10.61
N LEU A 128 1.48 -4.38 10.28
CA LEU A 128 1.60 -2.96 10.58
C LEU A 128 1.15 -2.67 12.01
N PRO A 129 1.99 -1.98 12.83
CA PRO A 129 1.60 -1.56 14.16
C PRO A 129 0.46 -0.53 14.09
N THR A 130 -0.25 -0.38 15.20
CA THR A 130 -1.24 0.69 15.34
C THR A 130 -0.55 1.99 15.68
N THR A 131 -0.62 2.99 14.79
CA THR A 131 0.00 4.30 14.96
C THR A 131 -1.05 5.41 14.86
N LEU A 132 -0.86 6.49 15.62
CA LEU A 132 -1.66 7.70 15.42
C LEU A 132 -1.36 8.31 14.06
N LEU A 133 -2.40 8.68 13.33
CA LEU A 133 -2.22 9.44 12.11
C LEU A 133 -1.78 10.87 12.47
N PRO A 134 -0.71 11.40 11.85
CA PRO A 134 -0.33 12.80 12.06
C PRO A 134 -1.42 13.75 11.57
N ASP A 135 -1.35 15.02 11.98
CA ASP A 135 -2.22 16.03 11.36
C ASP A 135 -1.81 16.24 9.90
N ILE A 136 -2.68 15.82 9.01
CA ILE A 136 -2.49 15.89 7.57
C ILE A 136 -3.44 16.89 6.90
N SER A 137 -4.16 17.70 7.69
CA SER A 137 -5.06 18.72 7.14
C SER A 137 -4.33 19.64 6.15
N PRO A 138 -4.99 20.01 5.02
CA PRO A 138 -6.38 19.74 4.63
C PRO A 138 -6.60 18.43 3.85
N HIS A 139 -5.63 17.51 3.83
CA HIS A 139 -5.71 16.28 3.07
C HIS A 139 -6.61 15.22 3.74
N PRO A 140 -7.21 14.30 2.96
CA PRO A 140 -8.07 13.26 3.49
C PRO A 140 -7.29 12.21 4.29
N VAL A 141 -7.93 11.66 5.32
CA VAL A 141 -7.30 10.65 6.21
C VAL A 141 -6.96 9.34 5.48
N SER A 142 -7.59 9.05 4.33
CA SER A 142 -7.26 7.91 3.47
C SER A 142 -5.80 7.85 3.06
N LEU A 143 -5.09 8.99 3.02
CA LEU A 143 -3.65 9.04 2.72
C LEU A 143 -2.79 8.22 3.69
N GLY A 144 -3.29 7.94 4.89
CA GLY A 144 -2.68 6.99 5.83
C GLY A 144 -2.61 5.54 5.31
N LEU A 145 -3.34 5.21 4.23
CA LEU A 145 -3.26 3.92 3.53
C LEU A 145 -2.46 3.98 2.23
N GLY A 146 -2.07 5.16 1.80
CA GLY A 146 -1.32 5.43 0.57
C GLY A 146 0.04 6.03 0.85
N ILE A 147 0.19 7.28 0.44
CA ILE A 147 1.44 8.05 0.48
C ILE A 147 2.00 8.24 1.91
N LEU A 148 1.12 8.34 2.91
CA LEU A 148 1.47 8.48 4.34
C LEU A 148 1.26 7.15 5.09
N GLY A 149 1.39 6.02 4.40
CA GLY A 149 1.23 4.69 4.94
C GLY A 149 2.23 3.70 4.36
N MET A 150 1.81 2.43 4.28
CA MET A 150 2.65 1.33 3.81
C MET A 150 3.19 1.54 2.38
N PRO A 151 2.39 1.95 1.37
CA PRO A 151 2.91 2.19 0.04
C PRO A 151 3.92 3.35 -0.04
N GLY A 152 3.68 4.44 0.69
CA GLY A 152 4.61 5.57 0.78
C GLY A 152 5.94 5.18 1.42
N ASN A 153 5.91 4.42 2.53
CA ASN A 153 7.11 3.89 3.17
C ASN A 153 7.83 2.88 2.28
N THR A 154 7.10 2.03 1.56
CA THR A 154 7.69 1.10 0.57
C THR A 154 8.46 1.85 -0.52
N ALA A 155 7.89 2.93 -1.03
CA ALA A 155 8.53 3.79 -2.02
C ALA A 155 9.77 4.48 -1.45
N HIS A 156 9.65 5.08 -0.26
CA HIS A 156 10.74 5.80 0.41
C HIS A 156 11.94 4.89 0.68
N PHE A 157 11.73 3.78 1.38
CA PHE A 157 12.83 2.90 1.78
C PHE A 157 13.39 2.10 0.61
N GLY A 158 12.55 1.60 -0.31
CA GLY A 158 13.03 0.90 -1.50
C GLY A 158 13.91 1.79 -2.38
N LEU A 159 13.55 3.07 -2.52
CA LEU A 159 14.36 4.01 -3.29
C LEU A 159 15.64 4.43 -2.54
N LYS A 160 15.53 4.74 -1.25
CA LYS A 160 16.65 5.25 -0.45
C LYS A 160 17.66 4.17 -0.07
N GLU A 161 17.18 3.02 0.40
CA GLU A 161 18.04 2.00 1.01
C GLU A 161 18.51 0.94 -0.01
N ILE A 162 17.67 0.62 -1.00
CA ILE A 162 17.97 -0.43 -2.00
C ILE A 162 18.50 0.19 -3.30
N CYS A 163 17.72 1.04 -3.95
CA CYS A 163 18.14 1.70 -5.19
C CYS A 163 19.26 2.70 -4.95
N GLN A 164 19.30 3.36 -3.79
CA GLN A 164 20.26 4.41 -3.47
C GLN A 164 20.42 5.40 -4.62
N ALA A 165 19.27 5.83 -5.18
CA ALA A 165 19.20 6.65 -6.37
C ALA A 165 19.88 8.01 -6.18
N LYS A 166 20.64 8.45 -7.19
CA LYS A 166 21.45 9.69 -7.17
C LYS A 166 20.98 10.65 -8.25
N PRO A 167 21.21 11.96 -8.08
CA PRO A 167 20.92 12.95 -9.11
C PRO A 167 21.60 12.60 -10.43
N GLY A 168 20.86 12.74 -11.55
CA GLY A 168 21.34 12.45 -12.90
C GLY A 168 21.26 10.99 -13.33
N GLU A 169 20.98 10.05 -12.41
CA GLU A 169 20.72 8.64 -12.74
C GLU A 169 19.35 8.43 -13.39
N THR A 170 19.23 7.35 -14.15
CA THR A 170 17.96 6.91 -14.74
C THR A 170 17.35 5.78 -13.91
N ILE A 171 16.11 5.97 -13.47
CA ILE A 171 15.31 4.93 -12.83
C ILE A 171 14.16 4.49 -13.72
N VAL A 172 13.98 3.16 -13.83
CA VAL A 172 12.81 2.54 -14.45
C VAL A 172 11.91 1.99 -13.36
N ILE A 173 10.59 2.12 -13.53
CA ILE A 173 9.58 1.68 -12.56
C ILE A 173 8.51 0.90 -13.30
N THR A 174 8.26 -0.36 -12.90
CA THR A 174 7.11 -1.15 -13.36
C THR A 174 5.93 -0.99 -12.40
N GLY A 175 4.69 -1.14 -12.90
CA GLY A 175 3.50 -0.80 -12.12
C GLY A 175 3.51 0.67 -11.68
N ALA A 176 4.05 1.54 -12.56
CA ALA A 176 4.39 2.93 -12.23
C ALA A 176 3.18 3.79 -11.82
N ALA A 177 1.99 3.51 -12.34
CA ALA A 177 0.77 4.24 -11.99
C ALA A 177 0.04 3.68 -10.75
N GLY A 178 0.59 2.66 -10.09
CA GLY A 178 0.06 2.11 -8.83
C GLY A 178 0.49 2.92 -7.61
N ALA A 179 -0.02 2.51 -6.43
CA ALA A 179 0.22 3.23 -5.18
C ALA A 179 1.70 3.40 -4.83
N VAL A 180 2.53 2.35 -5.00
CA VAL A 180 3.98 2.42 -4.74
C VAL A 180 4.69 3.13 -5.89
N GLY A 181 4.47 2.67 -7.14
CA GLY A 181 5.24 3.14 -8.30
C GLY A 181 5.10 4.64 -8.57
N SER A 182 3.90 5.20 -8.39
CA SER A 182 3.66 6.63 -8.56
C SER A 182 4.41 7.49 -7.54
N HIS A 183 4.56 6.99 -6.31
CA HIS A 183 5.33 7.67 -5.28
C HIS A 183 6.85 7.54 -5.52
N VAL A 184 7.33 6.35 -5.88
CA VAL A 184 8.75 6.13 -6.24
C VAL A 184 9.20 7.14 -7.31
N GLY A 185 8.41 7.28 -8.38
CA GLY A 185 8.77 8.18 -9.47
C GLY A 185 8.86 9.63 -9.05
N GLN A 186 7.90 10.11 -8.28
CA GLN A 186 7.91 11.50 -7.80
C GLN A 186 9.05 11.77 -6.81
N ILE A 187 9.34 10.84 -5.88
CA ILE A 187 10.50 10.95 -4.98
C ILE A 187 11.80 10.94 -5.80
N ALA A 188 11.91 10.09 -6.81
CA ALA A 188 13.08 10.05 -7.71
C ALA A 188 13.22 11.36 -8.52
N LYS A 189 12.12 11.97 -8.98
CA LYS A 189 12.13 13.32 -9.60
C LYS A 189 12.64 14.37 -8.62
N ALA A 190 12.18 14.33 -7.37
CA ALA A 190 12.65 15.27 -6.33
C ALA A 190 14.15 15.11 -6.01
N ILE A 191 14.71 13.91 -6.18
CA ILE A 191 16.15 13.64 -6.08
C ILE A 191 16.91 14.19 -7.29
N GLY A 192 16.27 14.34 -8.45
CA GLY A 192 16.91 14.77 -9.71
C GLY A 192 17.23 13.62 -10.66
N CYS A 193 16.54 12.49 -10.55
CA CYS A 193 16.65 11.37 -11.49
C CYS A 193 15.85 11.63 -12.77
N ARG A 194 16.28 10.97 -13.87
CA ARG A 194 15.44 10.69 -15.01
C ARG A 194 14.54 9.50 -14.68
N VAL A 195 13.22 9.66 -14.85
CA VAL A 195 12.23 8.67 -14.44
C VAL A 195 11.45 8.14 -15.62
N VAL A 196 11.47 6.81 -15.81
CA VAL A 196 10.76 6.10 -16.86
C VAL A 196 9.76 5.13 -16.23
N GLY A 197 8.48 5.26 -16.59
CA GLY A 197 7.40 4.44 -16.05
C GLY A 197 6.86 3.44 -17.07
N PHE A 198 6.48 2.24 -16.58
CA PHE A 198 5.65 1.30 -17.33
C PHE A 198 4.30 1.12 -16.63
N ALA A 199 3.21 1.34 -17.37
CA ALA A 199 1.84 1.24 -16.89
C ALA A 199 0.95 0.45 -17.87
N GLY A 200 -0.28 0.13 -17.49
CA GLY A 200 -1.14 -0.80 -18.24
C GLY A 200 -2.17 -0.14 -19.15
N SER A 201 -2.14 1.18 -19.35
CA SER A 201 -2.95 1.90 -20.34
C SER A 201 -2.30 3.22 -20.72
N ASP A 202 -2.75 3.81 -21.85
CA ASP A 202 -2.22 5.07 -22.37
C ASP A 202 -2.61 6.24 -21.44
N GLU A 203 -3.83 6.25 -20.88
CA GLU A 203 -4.28 7.25 -19.91
C GLU A 203 -3.41 7.26 -18.65
N LYS A 204 -2.96 6.09 -18.20
CA LYS A 204 -2.01 5.99 -17.08
C LYS A 204 -0.64 6.53 -17.44
N CYS A 205 -0.18 6.29 -18.66
CA CYS A 205 1.09 6.86 -19.13
C CYS A 205 1.00 8.38 -19.21
N GLU A 206 -0.09 8.92 -19.75
CA GLU A 206 -0.35 10.35 -19.80
C GLU A 206 -0.38 10.97 -18.39
N TYR A 207 -1.08 10.36 -17.44
CA TYR A 207 -1.08 10.78 -16.04
C TYR A 207 0.34 10.81 -15.42
N LEU A 208 1.16 9.77 -15.68
CA LEU A 208 2.54 9.74 -15.20
C LEU A 208 3.38 10.90 -15.74
N GLU A 209 3.28 11.19 -17.03
CA GLU A 209 4.06 12.26 -17.68
C GLU A 209 3.54 13.65 -17.31
N LYS A 210 2.23 13.90 -17.50
CA LYS A 210 1.65 15.25 -17.38
C LYS A 210 1.42 15.67 -15.94
N ASP A 211 0.94 14.74 -15.09
CA ASP A 211 0.56 15.10 -13.72
C ASP A 211 1.68 14.85 -12.72
N LEU A 212 2.42 13.73 -12.88
CA LEU A 212 3.47 13.32 -11.93
C LEU A 212 4.89 13.67 -12.37
N GLY A 213 5.06 14.20 -13.59
CA GLY A 213 6.35 14.70 -14.09
C GLY A 213 7.38 13.61 -14.41
N PHE A 214 6.95 12.39 -14.73
CA PHE A 214 7.82 11.38 -15.30
C PHE A 214 8.38 11.88 -16.63
N ASP A 215 9.65 11.55 -16.92
CA ASP A 215 10.26 11.98 -18.17
C ASP A 215 9.71 11.21 -19.37
N ARG A 216 9.37 9.92 -19.18
CA ARG A 216 8.67 9.09 -20.17
C ARG A 216 7.84 8.02 -19.46
N ALA A 217 6.73 7.67 -20.08
CA ALA A 217 5.90 6.54 -19.66
C ALA A 217 5.44 5.73 -20.86
N PHE A 218 5.34 4.41 -20.71
CA PHE A 218 4.98 3.50 -21.80
C PHE A 218 3.94 2.49 -21.35
N ASN A 219 2.96 2.25 -22.23
CA ASN A 219 1.97 1.20 -22.05
C ASN A 219 2.61 -0.15 -22.40
N TYR A 220 2.90 -0.97 -21.38
CA TYR A 220 3.57 -2.26 -21.58
C TYR A 220 2.76 -3.28 -22.38
N LYS A 221 1.44 -3.05 -22.55
CA LYS A 221 0.55 -3.94 -23.32
C LYS A 221 0.69 -3.72 -24.83
N THR A 222 1.08 -2.52 -25.25
CA THR A 222 1.15 -2.12 -26.66
C THR A 222 2.54 -1.78 -27.13
N ALA A 223 3.43 -1.34 -26.22
CA ALA A 223 4.79 -0.93 -26.56
C ALA A 223 5.74 -2.13 -26.65
N ASN A 224 6.68 -2.06 -27.61
CA ASN A 224 7.87 -2.89 -27.57
C ASN A 224 8.80 -2.40 -26.47
N ILE A 225 8.98 -3.19 -25.41
CA ILE A 225 9.73 -2.79 -24.21
C ILE A 225 11.18 -2.40 -24.51
N LYS A 226 11.86 -3.11 -25.43
CA LYS A 226 13.25 -2.78 -25.81
C LYS A 226 13.36 -1.42 -26.50
N LEU A 227 12.41 -1.10 -27.39
CA LEU A 227 12.37 0.19 -28.07
C LEU A 227 11.99 1.31 -27.09
N ALA A 228 11.00 1.06 -26.20
CA ALA A 228 10.62 1.98 -25.15
C ALA A 228 11.79 2.34 -24.21
N LEU A 229 12.60 1.35 -23.84
CA LEU A 229 13.80 1.57 -23.04
C LEU A 229 14.87 2.37 -23.77
N LYS A 230 15.08 2.14 -25.07
CA LYS A 230 16.03 2.94 -25.88
C LYS A 230 15.60 4.41 -25.97
N ASP A 231 14.31 4.67 -26.12
CA ASP A 231 13.74 6.02 -26.16
C ASP A 231 13.73 6.69 -24.77
N GLY A 232 13.19 6.00 -23.77
CA GLY A 232 13.00 6.54 -22.43
C GLY A 232 14.30 6.66 -21.62
N ALA A 233 15.22 5.72 -21.79
CA ALA A 233 16.47 5.60 -21.05
C ALA A 233 17.71 5.57 -21.98
N PRO A 234 18.01 6.64 -22.74
CA PRO A 234 19.07 6.65 -23.73
C PRO A 234 20.48 6.40 -23.13
N LYS A 235 20.67 6.73 -21.85
CA LYS A 235 21.89 6.44 -21.07
C LYS A 235 21.83 5.10 -20.35
N ARG A 236 20.85 4.24 -20.69
CA ARG A 236 20.52 2.98 -20.01
C ARG A 236 19.97 3.23 -18.60
N VAL A 237 19.87 2.17 -17.77
CA VAL A 237 19.14 2.18 -16.49
C VAL A 237 20.13 1.96 -15.35
N ASP A 238 20.14 2.86 -14.37
CA ASP A 238 20.96 2.75 -13.16
C ASP A 238 20.20 2.11 -12.01
N CYS A 239 18.91 2.44 -11.86
CA CYS A 239 18.02 1.90 -10.86
C CYS A 239 16.79 1.28 -11.50
N TYR A 240 16.36 0.13 -10.98
CA TYR A 240 15.10 -0.48 -11.37
C TYR A 240 14.25 -0.78 -10.13
N PHE A 241 13.03 -0.23 -10.09
CA PHE A 241 12.07 -0.53 -9.03
C PHE A 241 11.00 -1.48 -9.59
N ASP A 242 11.10 -2.74 -9.20
CA ASP A 242 10.30 -3.83 -9.74
C ASP A 242 9.08 -4.16 -8.86
N ASN A 243 7.90 -3.83 -9.37
CA ASN A 243 6.61 -4.21 -8.75
C ASN A 243 5.94 -5.39 -9.48
N VAL A 244 6.45 -5.82 -10.64
CA VAL A 244 5.70 -6.66 -11.58
C VAL A 244 6.32 -8.02 -11.79
N GLY A 245 7.66 -8.11 -11.91
CA GLY A 245 8.31 -9.37 -12.27
C GLY A 245 8.10 -9.79 -13.73
N GLY A 246 8.35 -11.07 -14.04
CA GLY A 246 8.10 -11.66 -15.34
C GLY A 246 9.02 -11.17 -16.47
N GLU A 247 8.55 -11.26 -17.72
CA GLU A 247 9.35 -10.95 -18.92
C GLU A 247 9.78 -9.49 -19.01
N ILE A 248 8.95 -8.56 -18.54
CA ILE A 248 9.29 -7.14 -18.53
C ILE A 248 10.51 -6.88 -17.65
N SER A 249 10.56 -7.50 -16.46
CA SER A 249 11.71 -7.44 -15.55
C SER A 249 12.98 -7.94 -16.21
N THR A 250 12.92 -9.10 -16.86
CA THR A 250 14.07 -9.66 -17.58
C THR A 250 14.57 -8.70 -18.65
N THR A 251 13.66 -8.09 -19.40
CA THR A 251 14.04 -7.13 -20.46
C THR A 251 14.70 -5.89 -19.89
N ILE A 252 14.16 -5.33 -18.79
CA ILE A 252 14.73 -4.15 -18.13
C ILE A 252 16.12 -4.46 -17.55
N MET A 253 16.27 -5.59 -16.85
CA MET A 253 17.57 -5.96 -16.25
C MET A 253 18.67 -6.16 -17.29
N ASN A 254 18.36 -6.69 -18.47
CA ASN A 254 19.31 -6.75 -19.59
C ASN A 254 19.68 -5.36 -20.16
N PHE A 255 18.87 -4.33 -19.88
CA PHE A 255 19.12 -2.95 -20.34
C PHE A 255 19.79 -2.08 -19.27
N MET A 256 20.11 -2.61 -18.10
CA MET A 256 20.77 -1.87 -17.01
C MET A 256 22.24 -1.53 -17.32
N ASN A 257 22.73 -0.51 -16.66
CA ASN A 257 24.14 -0.16 -16.59
C ASN A 257 24.90 -1.16 -15.70
N TYR A 258 26.24 -1.15 -15.78
CA TYR A 258 27.07 -1.84 -14.81
C TYR A 258 26.83 -1.29 -13.40
N TYR A 259 26.85 -2.16 -12.40
CA TYR A 259 26.58 -1.83 -10.99
C TYR A 259 25.17 -1.27 -10.72
N GLY A 260 24.23 -1.55 -11.64
CA GLY A 260 22.83 -1.17 -11.48
C GLY A 260 22.21 -1.80 -10.24
N ARG A 261 21.22 -1.12 -9.67
CA ARG A 261 20.54 -1.55 -8.43
C ARG A 261 19.09 -1.84 -8.72
N VAL A 262 18.62 -3.01 -8.27
CA VAL A 262 17.26 -3.48 -8.48
C VAL A 262 16.57 -3.67 -7.14
N ALA A 263 15.53 -2.89 -6.88
CA ALA A 263 14.65 -3.08 -5.74
C ALA A 263 13.46 -3.95 -6.15
N VAL A 264 13.46 -5.22 -5.75
CA VAL A 264 12.38 -6.16 -6.02
C VAL A 264 11.32 -6.02 -4.92
N CYS A 265 10.28 -5.26 -5.23
CA CYS A 265 9.18 -4.93 -4.32
C CYS A 265 8.02 -5.92 -4.42
N GLY A 266 7.79 -6.49 -5.61
CA GLY A 266 6.69 -7.40 -5.84
C GLY A 266 6.77 -8.13 -7.18
N SER A 267 5.83 -9.05 -7.39
CA SER A 267 5.70 -9.85 -8.62
C SER A 267 4.24 -10.01 -8.99
N ILE A 268 3.52 -8.85 -9.14
CA ILE A 268 2.07 -8.87 -9.34
C ILE A 268 1.65 -9.62 -10.61
N SER A 269 2.53 -9.76 -11.60
CA SER A 269 2.25 -10.52 -12.82
C SER A 269 1.96 -12.00 -12.55
N SER A 270 2.42 -12.55 -11.41
CA SER A 270 2.28 -13.96 -11.07
C SER A 270 1.34 -14.23 -9.87
N TYR A 271 0.76 -13.20 -9.26
CA TYR A 271 -0.02 -13.42 -8.03
C TYR A 271 -1.30 -14.23 -8.23
N ASN A 272 -1.87 -14.23 -9.43
CA ASN A 272 -3.05 -15.03 -9.74
C ASN A 272 -2.72 -16.38 -10.39
N ASP A 273 -1.44 -16.70 -10.56
CA ASP A 273 -1.03 -17.98 -11.15
C ASP A 273 -1.18 -19.12 -10.13
N ASP A 274 -1.79 -20.23 -10.57
CA ASP A 274 -1.93 -21.44 -9.74
C ASP A 274 -0.64 -22.27 -9.70
N LYS A 275 0.31 -21.97 -10.58
CA LYS A 275 1.63 -22.61 -10.67
C LYS A 275 2.71 -21.55 -10.82
N LEU A 276 3.90 -21.86 -10.33
CA LEU A 276 5.05 -20.97 -10.54
C LEU A 276 5.26 -20.77 -12.05
N PRO A 277 5.29 -19.51 -12.53
CA PRO A 277 5.49 -19.23 -13.94
C PRO A 277 6.89 -19.65 -14.39
N LYS A 278 7.01 -20.09 -15.62
CA LYS A 278 8.31 -20.22 -16.28
C LYS A 278 8.76 -18.85 -16.72
N VAL A 279 9.96 -18.44 -16.30
CA VAL A 279 10.54 -17.14 -16.63
C VAL A 279 11.91 -17.32 -17.25
N THR A 280 12.33 -16.32 -18.03
CA THR A 280 13.70 -16.27 -18.54
C THR A 280 14.68 -16.09 -17.37
N ILE A 281 15.78 -16.82 -17.39
CA ILE A 281 16.81 -16.72 -16.36
C ILE A 281 17.42 -15.31 -16.30
N LEU A 282 17.60 -14.78 -15.08
CA LEU A 282 18.15 -13.45 -14.83
C LEU A 282 19.66 -13.46 -14.60
N GLN A 283 20.24 -14.62 -14.30
CA GLN A 283 21.65 -14.76 -13.91
C GLN A 283 22.63 -14.14 -14.91
N PRO A 284 22.49 -14.29 -16.25
CA PRO A 284 23.40 -13.64 -17.20
C PRO A 284 23.39 -12.11 -17.05
N ALA A 285 22.21 -11.48 -16.92
CA ALA A 285 22.12 -10.03 -16.75
C ALA A 285 22.79 -9.60 -15.45
N ILE A 286 22.55 -10.33 -14.34
CA ILE A 286 23.13 -10.05 -13.03
C ILE A 286 24.65 -10.13 -13.08
N VAL A 287 25.21 -11.23 -13.64
CA VAL A 287 26.67 -11.44 -13.71
C VAL A 287 27.34 -10.43 -14.64
N PHE A 288 26.85 -10.33 -15.89
CA PHE A 288 27.51 -9.49 -16.90
C PHE A 288 27.38 -7.99 -16.66
N LYS A 289 26.44 -7.56 -15.79
CA LYS A 289 26.27 -6.15 -15.40
C LYS A 289 26.68 -5.88 -13.95
N GLU A 290 27.13 -6.91 -13.23
CA GLU A 290 27.47 -6.84 -11.81
C GLU A 290 26.35 -6.16 -11.00
N LEU A 291 25.08 -6.61 -11.24
CA LEU A 291 23.89 -5.98 -10.64
C LEU A 291 23.76 -6.34 -9.17
N LYS A 292 23.36 -5.36 -8.36
CA LYS A 292 22.83 -5.60 -7.02
C LYS A 292 21.31 -5.77 -7.13
N VAL A 293 20.81 -6.98 -6.90
CA VAL A 293 19.38 -7.31 -6.92
C VAL A 293 18.96 -7.67 -5.50
N GLU A 294 18.00 -6.93 -4.95
CA GLU A 294 17.59 -7.11 -3.56
C GLU A 294 16.06 -7.08 -3.42
N GLY A 295 15.50 -8.18 -2.89
CA GLY A 295 14.10 -8.25 -2.47
C GLY A 295 13.92 -7.67 -1.08
N PHE A 296 12.78 -7.02 -0.84
CA PHE A 296 12.49 -6.46 0.47
C PHE A 296 10.99 -6.47 0.80
N LEU A 297 10.72 -6.49 2.10
CA LEU A 297 9.42 -6.18 2.68
C LEU A 297 9.58 -4.92 3.53
N VAL A 298 8.63 -4.01 3.45
CA VAL A 298 8.72 -2.71 4.13
C VAL A 298 8.77 -2.80 5.66
N ASN A 299 8.29 -3.91 6.23
CA ASN A 299 8.39 -4.18 7.68
C ASN A 299 9.84 -4.32 8.19
N ARG A 300 10.83 -4.49 7.29
CA ARG A 300 12.26 -4.39 7.63
C ARG A 300 12.59 -3.08 8.34
N TRP A 301 11.86 -2.01 8.06
CA TRP A 301 12.08 -0.67 8.61
C TRP A 301 10.97 -0.22 9.55
N ILE A 302 10.35 -1.17 10.24
CA ILE A 302 9.23 -0.87 11.15
C ILE A 302 9.63 0.12 12.26
N ASP A 303 10.85 0.00 12.77
CA ASP A 303 11.39 0.89 13.81
C ASP A 303 11.72 2.30 13.30
N ARG A 304 11.72 2.48 11.97
CA ARG A 304 11.95 3.75 11.27
C ARG A 304 10.69 4.22 10.54
N TRP A 305 9.52 3.69 10.92
CA TRP A 305 8.26 3.92 10.20
C TRP A 305 7.94 5.40 10.00
N ASP A 306 8.14 6.21 11.04
CA ASP A 306 7.86 7.65 11.03
C ASP A 306 8.83 8.44 10.13
N GLU A 307 10.02 7.91 9.84
CA GLU A 307 10.97 8.55 8.93
C GLU A 307 10.37 8.73 7.54
N GLY A 308 9.82 7.65 6.96
CA GLY A 308 9.22 7.71 5.64
C GLY A 308 7.93 8.52 5.62
N ILE A 309 7.09 8.38 6.67
CA ILE A 309 5.87 9.19 6.81
C ILE A 309 6.21 10.69 6.81
N ASN A 310 7.17 11.11 7.63
CA ASN A 310 7.57 12.51 7.74
C ASN A 310 8.22 13.04 6.46
N ALA A 311 9.05 12.22 5.80
CA ALA A 311 9.66 12.58 4.52
C ALA A 311 8.60 12.81 3.43
N ASN A 312 7.63 11.89 3.32
CA ASN A 312 6.54 12.00 2.34
C ASN A 312 5.60 13.15 2.67
N LEU A 313 5.27 13.37 3.95
CA LEU A 313 4.44 14.50 4.39
C LEU A 313 5.10 15.84 4.06
N LYS A 314 6.43 15.94 4.22
CA LYS A 314 7.19 17.13 3.82
C LYS A 314 7.06 17.38 2.32
N LEU A 315 7.30 16.37 1.48
CA LEU A 315 7.17 16.50 0.03
C LEU A 315 5.73 16.84 -0.42
N LEU A 316 4.74 16.27 0.27
CA LEU A 316 3.33 16.58 0.03
C LEU A 316 3.02 18.06 0.32
N ARG A 317 3.47 18.57 1.48
CA ARG A 317 3.30 19.98 1.87
C ARG A 317 4.05 20.96 0.96
N GLU A 318 5.18 20.54 0.39
CA GLU A 318 5.95 21.30 -0.61
C GLU A 318 5.32 21.22 -2.01
N GLY A 319 4.22 20.51 -2.21
CA GLY A 319 3.60 20.31 -3.53
C GLY A 319 4.42 19.44 -4.50
N LYS A 320 5.46 18.76 -4.01
CA LYS A 320 6.36 17.89 -4.78
C LYS A 320 5.85 16.45 -4.89
N LEU A 321 4.82 16.11 -4.13
CA LEU A 321 4.23 14.78 -4.11
C LEU A 321 2.71 14.93 -4.25
N LYS A 322 2.18 14.38 -5.33
CA LYS A 322 0.74 14.30 -5.63
C LYS A 322 0.25 12.89 -5.37
N TYR A 323 -1.03 12.74 -5.15
CA TYR A 323 -1.67 11.44 -4.94
C TYR A 323 -2.90 11.30 -5.80
N ASN A 324 -3.27 10.07 -6.10
CA ASN A 324 -4.53 9.71 -6.69
C ASN A 324 -5.08 8.46 -5.97
N GLU A 325 -6.38 8.44 -5.73
CA GLU A 325 -7.07 7.35 -5.05
C GLU A 325 -8.30 6.92 -5.85
N LYS A 326 -8.43 5.62 -6.09
CA LYS A 326 -9.70 5.02 -6.52
C LYS A 326 -10.47 4.61 -5.28
N ILE A 327 -11.54 5.34 -4.96
CA ILE A 327 -12.38 5.09 -3.80
C ILE A 327 -13.57 4.23 -4.22
N TYR A 328 -13.70 3.06 -3.60
CA TYR A 328 -14.91 2.24 -3.62
C TYR A 328 -15.74 2.59 -2.39
N HIS A 329 -17.07 2.56 -2.50
CA HIS A 329 -17.97 2.91 -1.40
C HIS A 329 -18.70 1.68 -0.88
N GLY A 330 -18.81 1.56 0.46
CA GLY A 330 -19.48 0.48 1.14
C GLY A 330 -18.59 -0.72 1.45
N PHE A 331 -18.72 -1.23 2.68
CA PHE A 331 -17.95 -2.37 3.18
C PHE A 331 -18.09 -3.62 2.31
N ASP A 332 -19.27 -3.84 1.72
CA ASP A 332 -19.59 -5.01 0.89
C ASP A 332 -18.79 -5.04 -0.44
N ASN A 333 -18.16 -3.92 -0.82
CA ASN A 333 -17.37 -3.81 -2.05
C ASN A 333 -15.88 -4.15 -1.88
N MET A 334 -15.46 -4.68 -0.72
CA MET A 334 -14.05 -5.04 -0.48
C MET A 334 -13.49 -6.04 -1.49
N VAL A 335 -14.26 -7.06 -1.84
CA VAL A 335 -13.83 -8.08 -2.81
C VAL A 335 -13.75 -7.50 -4.21
N ASP A 336 -14.74 -6.71 -4.62
CA ASP A 336 -14.75 -6.04 -5.94
C ASP A 336 -13.57 -5.06 -6.06
N ALA A 337 -13.24 -4.34 -4.99
CA ALA A 337 -12.09 -3.44 -4.94
C ALA A 337 -10.77 -4.21 -5.06
N LEU A 338 -10.63 -5.37 -4.41
CA LEU A 338 -9.44 -6.22 -4.53
C LEU A 338 -9.29 -6.76 -5.96
N VAL A 339 -10.35 -7.27 -6.54
CA VAL A 339 -10.36 -7.81 -7.91
C VAL A 339 -10.06 -6.70 -8.92
N GLY A 340 -10.73 -5.56 -8.82
CA GLY A 340 -10.50 -4.42 -9.71
C GLY A 340 -9.06 -3.91 -9.63
N MET A 341 -8.48 -3.88 -8.42
CA MET A 341 -7.06 -3.50 -8.23
C MET A 341 -6.11 -4.52 -8.88
N LEU A 342 -6.35 -5.83 -8.72
CA LEU A 342 -5.54 -6.88 -9.35
C LEU A 342 -5.63 -6.85 -10.88
N ARG A 343 -6.78 -6.46 -11.44
CA ARG A 343 -6.96 -6.21 -12.88
C ARG A 343 -6.34 -4.90 -13.36
N GLY A 344 -5.82 -4.09 -12.43
CA GLY A 344 -5.22 -2.80 -12.76
C GLY A 344 -6.24 -1.72 -13.13
N GLU A 345 -7.44 -1.74 -12.58
CA GLU A 345 -8.47 -0.72 -12.85
C GLU A 345 -8.22 0.60 -12.11
N ASN A 346 -7.37 0.60 -11.09
CA ASN A 346 -7.03 1.81 -10.33
C ASN A 346 -5.86 2.57 -10.95
N THR A 347 -5.90 3.89 -10.82
CA THR A 347 -4.74 4.78 -10.90
C THR A 347 -4.45 5.28 -9.49
N GLY A 348 -3.20 5.17 -9.04
CA GLY A 348 -2.84 5.43 -7.64
C GLY A 348 -3.31 4.34 -6.68
N LYS A 349 -3.72 4.72 -5.48
CA LYS A 349 -4.13 3.82 -4.39
C LYS A 349 -5.61 3.44 -4.49
N ALA A 350 -5.92 2.16 -4.38
CA ALA A 350 -7.30 1.68 -4.21
C ALA A 350 -7.64 1.58 -2.71
N VAL A 351 -8.75 2.20 -2.32
CA VAL A 351 -9.29 2.18 -0.95
C VAL A 351 -10.80 1.97 -0.97
N VAL A 352 -11.33 1.43 0.12
CA VAL A 352 -12.78 1.31 0.33
C VAL A 352 -13.20 2.21 1.47
N LYS A 353 -14.07 3.18 1.20
CA LYS A 353 -14.75 3.98 2.23
C LYS A 353 -15.89 3.16 2.80
N VAL A 354 -15.89 2.96 4.12
CA VAL A 354 -16.81 2.00 4.76
C VAL A 354 -18.26 2.50 4.75
N LYS A 355 -18.48 3.79 4.97
CA LYS A 355 -19.78 4.48 4.96
C LYS A 355 -19.82 5.62 3.97
#